data_591ce005f81bffe5494ac93373f10adb
#
_entry.id   591ce005f81bffe5494ac93373f10adb
#
_cell.length_a   1.000
_cell.length_b   1.000
_cell.length_c   1.000
_cell.angle_alpha   90.00
_cell.angle_beta   90.00
_cell.angle_gamma   90.00
#
_symmetry.space_group_name_H-M   'P 1'
#
loop_
_entity.id
_entity.type
_entity.pdbx_description
1 polymer ?
#
loop_
_entity_poly.entity_id
_entity_poly.type
_entity_poly.pdbx_seq_one_letter_code
_entity_poly.pdbx_strand_id
1 'polypeptide(L)'
;MKHGFKYLGVVMALLLAGCGGGGDDVSLPSAAALCGSVGVQPKIANGSNCASPEKTPVILLVVVGADGSSSICSGVLLTPVKVLTAAHCVTAGTRRVAAAVWRADGSSTALFASGWVAHPGFAQSSRGYVNDAAVVTLPGGMPNPTMPLLVSQPSSVGHEVFLSGWGGPGFELAVGYASLTMVNENHVGFTFTGKLSNACAGDSGGPVYRAVGGRQGVVGLTSSGTATNCEVGDRSLFTNTQGASVLGFIRSQAPGAAEI
;
A
#
# COMPACT_ATOMS: atom_id res chain seq x y z
N MET A 1 0.41 25.41 -32.94
CA MET A 1 1.75 25.14 -32.43
C MET A 1 1.66 23.93 -31.51
N LYS A 2 2.26 22.81 -31.94
CA LYS A 2 2.18 21.52 -31.22
C LYS A 2 3.36 21.47 -30.22
N HIS A 3 3.11 21.51 -28.93
CA HIS A 3 4.13 21.24 -27.92
C HIS A 3 4.02 19.76 -27.51
N GLY A 4 4.89 18.97 -28.10
CA GLY A 4 5.08 17.57 -27.70
C GLY A 4 5.83 17.52 -26.37
N PHE A 5 5.17 17.01 -25.35
CA PHE A 5 5.82 16.64 -24.08
C PHE A 5 6.57 15.33 -24.30
N LYS A 6 7.89 15.43 -24.39
CA LYS A 6 8.76 14.24 -24.39
C LYS A 6 8.90 13.75 -22.96
N TYR A 7 8.25 12.64 -22.66
CA TYR A 7 8.58 11.87 -21.47
C TYR A 7 10.00 11.33 -21.61
N LEU A 8 10.91 11.91 -20.84
CA LEU A 8 12.26 11.38 -20.69
C LEU A 8 12.14 10.16 -19.78
N GLY A 9 12.12 8.97 -20.38
CA GLY A 9 12.19 7.73 -19.64
C GLY A 9 13.52 7.66 -18.89
N VAL A 10 13.47 7.77 -17.57
CA VAL A 10 14.60 7.47 -16.71
C VAL A 10 14.76 5.94 -16.73
N VAL A 11 15.65 5.49 -17.61
CA VAL A 11 16.15 4.12 -17.58
C VAL A 11 16.97 4.01 -16.30
N MET A 12 16.41 3.38 -15.27
CA MET A 12 17.12 2.99 -14.07
C MET A 12 18.08 1.86 -14.46
N ALA A 13 19.33 2.25 -14.79
CA ALA A 13 20.41 1.30 -15.02
C ALA A 13 20.68 0.56 -13.69
N LEU A 14 20.16 -0.64 -13.56
CA LEU A 14 20.61 -1.61 -12.56
C LEU A 14 22.03 -2.02 -12.97
N LEU A 15 23.04 -1.47 -12.29
CA LEU A 15 24.40 -1.97 -12.39
C LEU A 15 24.45 -3.38 -11.79
N LEU A 16 24.37 -4.36 -12.66
CA LEU A 16 24.70 -5.75 -12.34
C LEU A 16 26.22 -5.85 -12.24
N ALA A 17 26.78 -5.70 -11.05
CA ALA A 17 28.11 -6.18 -10.77
C ALA A 17 28.02 -7.70 -10.53
N GLY A 18 28.22 -8.48 -11.57
CA GLY A 18 28.34 -9.93 -11.47
C GLY A 18 29.76 -10.33 -11.07
N CYS A 19 29.85 -11.20 -10.05
CA CYS A 19 30.69 -12.41 -10.10
C CYS A 19 30.48 -13.25 -8.85
N GLY A 20 29.95 -14.47 -9.06
CA GLY A 20 30.26 -15.65 -8.23
C GLY A 20 29.40 -15.91 -6.99
N GLY A 21 28.37 -16.75 -7.12
CA GLY A 21 27.73 -17.43 -5.99
C GLY A 21 26.25 -17.06 -5.81
N GLY A 22 25.37 -17.97 -6.20
CA GLY A 22 23.92 -17.83 -6.32
C GLY A 22 23.20 -17.20 -5.13
N GLY A 23 22.81 -15.98 -5.31
CA GLY A 23 21.88 -15.23 -4.51
C GLY A 23 21.54 -13.98 -5.32
N ASP A 24 20.28 -13.84 -5.75
CA ASP A 24 19.81 -12.64 -6.46
C ASP A 24 19.77 -11.45 -5.49
N ASP A 25 20.90 -10.81 -5.22
CA ASP A 25 20.97 -9.54 -4.50
C ASP A 25 20.43 -8.41 -5.38
N VAL A 26 19.13 -8.20 -5.36
CA VAL A 26 18.54 -6.96 -5.84
C VAL A 26 18.74 -5.92 -4.74
N SER A 27 19.76 -5.08 -4.86
CA SER A 27 19.93 -3.94 -3.98
C SER A 27 18.79 -2.96 -4.21
N LEU A 28 17.96 -2.74 -3.20
CA LEU A 28 16.98 -1.66 -3.23
C LEU A 28 17.72 -0.33 -3.18
N PRO A 29 17.25 0.70 -3.93
CA PRO A 29 17.83 2.03 -3.86
C PRO A 29 17.72 2.57 -2.42
N SER A 30 18.72 3.35 -1.98
CA SER A 30 18.65 3.98 -0.66
C SER A 30 17.51 5.01 -0.60
N ALA A 31 16.95 5.23 0.58
CA ALA A 31 15.94 6.27 0.78
C ALA A 31 16.41 7.63 0.28
N ALA A 32 17.69 7.97 0.48
CA ALA A 32 18.30 9.21 -0.04
C ALA A 32 18.33 9.24 -1.57
N ALA A 33 18.61 8.11 -2.24
CA ALA A 33 18.63 8.04 -3.70
C ALA A 33 17.22 8.14 -4.29
N LEU A 34 16.23 7.57 -3.61
CA LEU A 34 14.80 7.68 -3.99
C LEU A 34 14.29 9.11 -3.78
N CYS A 35 14.66 9.76 -2.68
CA CYS A 35 14.28 11.15 -2.40
C CYS A 35 14.97 12.17 -3.30
N GLY A 36 16.21 11.90 -3.76
CA GLY A 36 16.99 12.84 -4.57
C GLY A 36 16.56 12.93 -6.04
N SER A 37 15.80 11.96 -6.56
CA SER A 37 15.43 11.90 -7.98
C SER A 37 14.14 12.65 -8.34
N VAL A 38 13.34 13.09 -7.35
CA VAL A 38 12.00 13.68 -7.57
C VAL A 38 11.84 14.91 -6.68
N GLY A 39 11.93 16.09 -7.28
CA GLY A 39 11.68 17.35 -6.58
C GLY A 39 10.25 17.46 -6.08
N VAL A 40 10.13 17.38 -4.77
CA VAL A 40 9.07 17.91 -3.88
C VAL A 40 7.60 17.60 -4.19
N GLN A 41 6.93 17.01 -3.27
CA GLN A 41 5.63 17.23 -2.64
C GLN A 41 4.86 15.94 -2.24
N PRO A 42 3.91 16.05 -1.30
CA PRO A 42 3.64 15.02 -0.30
C PRO A 42 2.65 13.95 -0.78
N LYS A 43 2.64 12.92 -0.25
CA LYS A 43 2.37 11.52 -0.23
C LYS A 43 0.90 11.21 0.04
N ILE A 44 0.46 11.12 1.24
CA ILE A 44 -0.95 11.26 1.59
C ILE A 44 -1.23 12.77 1.50
N ALA A 45 -2.05 13.24 0.57
CA ALA A 45 -2.36 14.67 0.43
C ALA A 45 -2.84 15.21 1.79
N ASN A 46 -2.25 16.30 2.26
CA ASN A 46 -2.44 16.85 3.60
C ASN A 46 -2.10 15.88 4.76
N GLY A 47 -1.28 14.87 4.51
CA GLY A 47 -0.78 13.96 5.53
C GLY A 47 0.52 14.44 6.18
N SER A 48 0.96 13.70 7.20
CA SER A 48 2.23 13.90 7.90
C SER A 48 3.16 12.72 7.68
N ASN A 49 4.45 12.99 7.48
CA ASN A 49 5.46 11.94 7.35
C ASN A 49 5.73 11.26 8.69
N CYS A 50 5.95 9.94 8.64
CA CYS A 50 6.36 9.16 9.80
C CYS A 50 7.87 9.26 9.99
N ALA A 51 8.31 9.74 11.15
CA ALA A 51 9.73 9.84 11.50
C ALA A 51 10.40 8.47 11.75
N SER A 52 9.62 7.44 12.07
CA SER A 52 10.10 6.09 12.40
C SER A 52 9.24 5.03 11.71
N PRO A 53 9.37 4.85 10.39
CA PRO A 53 8.56 3.87 9.63
C PRO A 53 8.69 2.44 10.17
N GLU A 54 9.86 2.07 10.69
CA GLU A 54 10.15 0.74 11.26
C GLU A 54 9.31 0.43 12.51
N LYS A 55 8.70 1.43 13.14
CA LYS A 55 7.80 1.28 14.29
C LYS A 55 6.33 1.19 13.89
N THR A 56 6.05 1.16 12.60
CA THR A 56 4.68 1.07 12.06
C THR A 56 4.47 -0.29 11.38
N PRO A 57 3.23 -0.77 11.27
CA PRO A 57 2.92 -2.00 10.55
C PRO A 57 2.88 -1.82 9.02
N VAL A 58 3.17 -0.61 8.50
CA VAL A 58 2.98 -0.28 7.09
C VAL A 58 4.26 -0.53 6.31
N ILE A 59 4.18 -1.39 5.31
CA ILE A 59 5.30 -1.91 4.53
C ILE A 59 5.25 -1.33 3.12
N LEU A 60 6.41 -0.92 2.60
CA LEU A 60 6.57 -0.63 1.18
C LEU A 60 6.65 -1.95 0.39
N LEU A 61 5.88 -2.05 -0.68
CA LEU A 61 5.98 -3.15 -1.64
C LEU A 61 6.56 -2.64 -2.96
N VAL A 62 7.69 -3.21 -3.36
CA VAL A 62 8.24 -3.03 -4.70
C VAL A 62 7.83 -4.23 -5.54
N VAL A 63 7.06 -3.98 -6.57
CA VAL A 63 6.48 -5.01 -7.44
C VAL A 63 7.13 -4.94 -8.81
N VAL A 64 7.67 -6.07 -9.28
CA VAL A 64 8.35 -6.17 -10.58
C VAL A 64 7.50 -7.02 -11.51
N GLY A 65 7.16 -6.47 -12.66
CA GLY A 65 6.42 -7.13 -13.72
C GLY A 65 7.27 -8.08 -14.57
N ALA A 66 6.62 -8.90 -15.36
CA ALA A 66 7.28 -9.82 -16.30
C ALA A 66 8.06 -9.10 -17.42
N ASP A 67 7.66 -7.88 -17.74
CA ASP A 67 8.32 -6.97 -18.68
C ASP A 67 9.52 -6.23 -18.09
N GLY A 68 9.83 -6.45 -16.80
CA GLY A 68 10.88 -5.77 -16.07
C GLY A 68 10.49 -4.38 -15.53
N SER A 69 9.26 -3.94 -15.76
CA SER A 69 8.74 -2.73 -15.13
C SER A 69 8.70 -2.87 -13.60
N SER A 70 8.86 -1.76 -12.90
CA SER A 70 8.73 -1.73 -11.44
C SER A 70 7.64 -0.74 -11.04
N SER A 71 6.82 -1.13 -10.10
CA SER A 71 5.80 -0.30 -9.47
C SER A 71 5.90 -0.35 -7.95
N ILE A 72 5.26 0.61 -7.30
CA ILE A 72 5.24 0.73 -5.85
C ILE A 72 3.82 0.64 -5.37
N CYS A 73 3.67 -0.14 -4.32
CA CYS A 73 2.47 -0.25 -3.51
C CYS A 73 2.82 -0.19 -2.03
N SER A 74 1.81 -0.10 -1.23
CA SER A 74 1.87 -0.19 0.22
C SER A 74 1.18 -1.46 0.69
N GLY A 75 1.45 -1.87 1.91
CA GLY A 75 0.77 -2.98 2.54
C GLY A 75 0.81 -2.85 4.06
N VAL A 76 0.09 -3.71 4.75
CA VAL A 76 0.07 -3.77 6.21
C VAL A 76 0.39 -5.17 6.70
N LEU A 77 1.28 -5.27 7.69
CA LEU A 77 1.60 -6.54 8.36
C LEU A 77 0.42 -6.96 9.25
N LEU A 78 -0.21 -8.07 8.90
CA LEU A 78 -1.18 -8.76 9.76
C LEU A 78 -0.51 -9.75 10.71
N THR A 79 0.56 -10.39 10.25
CA THR A 79 1.47 -11.21 11.03
C THR A 79 2.91 -10.89 10.64
N PRO A 80 3.94 -11.30 11.35
CA PRO A 80 5.33 -11.02 10.95
C PRO A 80 5.69 -11.45 9.52
N VAL A 81 4.96 -12.41 8.94
CA VAL A 81 5.23 -12.98 7.61
C VAL A 81 4.08 -12.81 6.61
N LYS A 82 2.98 -12.15 6.99
CA LYS A 82 1.82 -11.92 6.10
C LYS A 82 1.55 -10.44 5.96
N VAL A 83 1.72 -9.93 4.74
CA VAL A 83 1.40 -8.55 4.36
C VAL A 83 0.10 -8.55 3.58
N LEU A 84 -0.89 -7.81 4.06
CA LEU A 84 -2.12 -7.53 3.34
C LEU A 84 -1.91 -6.32 2.46
N THR A 85 -2.34 -6.40 1.20
CA THR A 85 -2.24 -5.33 0.20
C THR A 85 -3.41 -5.42 -0.80
N ALA A 86 -3.44 -4.56 -1.80
CA ALA A 86 -4.43 -4.61 -2.88
C ALA A 86 -4.08 -5.68 -3.93
N ALA A 87 -5.09 -6.32 -4.52
CA ALA A 87 -4.91 -7.33 -5.56
C ALA A 87 -4.33 -6.72 -6.85
N HIS A 88 -4.73 -5.48 -7.19
CA HIS A 88 -4.20 -4.81 -8.38
C HIS A 88 -2.69 -4.55 -8.31
N CYS A 89 -2.09 -4.58 -7.12
CA CYS A 89 -0.64 -4.48 -6.94
C CYS A 89 0.10 -5.75 -7.40
N VAL A 90 -0.54 -6.93 -7.32
CA VAL A 90 0.09 -8.22 -7.56
C VAL A 90 -0.67 -9.03 -8.62
N THR A 91 -0.88 -8.41 -9.76
CA THR A 91 -1.62 -9.00 -10.91
C THR A 91 -0.91 -10.21 -11.52
N ALA A 92 -1.56 -10.88 -12.49
CA ALA A 92 -1.02 -12.08 -13.17
C ALA A 92 0.34 -11.87 -13.86
N GLY A 93 0.71 -10.61 -14.19
CA GLY A 93 2.01 -10.25 -14.77
C GLY A 93 3.11 -10.02 -13.74
N THR A 94 2.83 -10.13 -12.44
CA THR A 94 3.83 -9.91 -11.40
C THR A 94 4.83 -11.07 -11.35
N ARG A 95 6.13 -10.74 -11.46
CA ARG A 95 7.22 -11.70 -11.39
C ARG A 95 7.87 -11.76 -10.01
N ARG A 96 7.95 -10.62 -9.31
CA ARG A 96 8.64 -10.52 -8.03
C ARG A 96 7.99 -9.44 -7.16
N VAL A 97 7.95 -9.68 -5.87
CA VAL A 97 7.51 -8.71 -4.87
C VAL A 97 8.57 -8.63 -3.78
N ALA A 98 9.02 -7.44 -3.44
CA ALA A 98 9.86 -7.19 -2.27
C ALA A 98 9.10 -6.35 -1.25
N ALA A 99 9.10 -6.77 0.00
CA ALA A 99 8.61 -6.01 1.14
C ALA A 99 9.78 -5.29 1.80
N ALA A 100 9.67 -3.98 1.98
CA ALA A 100 10.75 -3.16 2.52
C ALA A 100 10.25 -2.14 3.54
N VAL A 101 11.17 -1.76 4.44
CA VAL A 101 11.00 -0.64 5.34
C VAL A 101 12.34 0.09 5.50
N TRP A 102 12.31 1.40 5.46
CA TRP A 102 13.46 2.24 5.81
C TRP A 102 13.37 2.68 7.26
N ARG A 103 14.54 2.88 7.87
CA ARG A 103 14.66 3.44 9.21
C ARG A 103 15.07 4.90 9.14
N ALA A 104 14.88 5.60 10.23
CA ALA A 104 15.27 7.00 10.36
C ALA A 104 16.77 7.25 10.11
N ASP A 105 17.62 6.25 10.35
CA ASP A 105 19.07 6.30 10.08
C ASP A 105 19.45 6.04 8.61
N GLY A 106 18.44 5.87 7.74
CA GLY A 106 18.62 5.59 6.32
C GLY A 106 18.92 4.13 5.98
N SER A 107 19.03 3.25 6.98
CA SER A 107 19.14 1.81 6.74
C SER A 107 17.80 1.22 6.34
N SER A 108 17.80 0.07 5.69
CA SER A 108 16.58 -0.61 5.27
C SER A 108 16.61 -2.10 5.63
N THR A 109 15.44 -2.68 5.77
CA THR A 109 15.24 -4.13 5.73
C THR A 109 14.36 -4.44 4.54
N ALA A 110 14.74 -5.42 3.74
CA ALA A 110 13.95 -5.89 2.61
C ALA A 110 13.96 -7.42 2.54
N LEU A 111 12.79 -7.98 2.23
CA LEU A 111 12.60 -9.42 2.02
C LEU A 111 11.85 -9.64 0.72
N PHE A 112 12.36 -10.53 -0.14
CA PHE A 112 11.59 -11.01 -1.27
C PHE A 112 10.49 -11.95 -0.80
N ALA A 113 9.29 -11.75 -1.33
CA ALA A 113 8.17 -12.61 -1.03
C ALA A 113 8.44 -14.04 -1.53
N SER A 114 8.04 -15.03 -0.74
CA SER A 114 8.00 -16.43 -1.15
C SER A 114 6.76 -16.76 -2.00
N GLY A 115 5.76 -15.88 -2.02
CA GLY A 115 4.56 -15.98 -2.83
C GLY A 115 3.52 -14.96 -2.45
N TRP A 116 2.46 -14.88 -3.24
CA TRP A 116 1.30 -14.04 -2.98
C TRP A 116 0.04 -14.68 -3.56
N VAL A 117 -1.09 -14.33 -2.99
CA VAL A 117 -2.41 -14.76 -3.45
C VAL A 117 -3.30 -13.53 -3.54
N ALA A 118 -3.82 -13.24 -4.73
CA ALA A 118 -4.88 -12.25 -4.92
C ALA A 118 -6.25 -12.88 -4.66
N HIS A 119 -7.20 -12.07 -4.22
CA HIS A 119 -8.58 -12.56 -4.03
C HIS A 119 -9.12 -13.14 -5.33
N PRO A 120 -9.68 -14.38 -5.34
CA PRO A 120 -10.10 -15.05 -6.58
C PRO A 120 -11.24 -14.33 -7.31
N GLY A 121 -12.01 -13.52 -6.59
CA GLY A 121 -13.06 -12.66 -7.16
C GLY A 121 -12.59 -11.23 -7.45
N PHE A 122 -11.28 -10.96 -7.48
CA PHE A 122 -10.78 -9.63 -7.90
C PHE A 122 -11.21 -9.33 -9.32
N ALA A 123 -11.82 -8.17 -9.51
CA ALA A 123 -12.28 -7.73 -10.82
C ALA A 123 -12.30 -6.19 -10.91
N GLN A 124 -12.11 -5.68 -12.13
CA GLN A 124 -12.33 -4.28 -12.46
C GLN A 124 -13.80 -4.07 -12.85
N SER A 125 -14.41 -3.02 -12.33
CA SER A 125 -15.77 -2.59 -12.68
C SER A 125 -15.78 -1.12 -13.07
N SER A 126 -16.91 -0.64 -13.59
CA SER A 126 -17.11 0.78 -13.88
C SER A 126 -17.13 1.67 -12.63
N ARG A 127 -17.16 1.08 -11.43
CA ARG A 127 -17.20 1.77 -10.14
C ARG A 127 -15.92 1.60 -9.31
N GLY A 128 -14.83 1.14 -9.93
CA GLY A 128 -13.58 0.78 -9.28
C GLY A 128 -13.35 -0.73 -9.22
N TYR A 129 -12.36 -1.15 -8.48
CA TYR A 129 -12.06 -2.58 -8.29
C TYR A 129 -12.99 -3.22 -7.26
N VAL A 130 -13.31 -4.48 -7.46
CA VAL A 130 -14.10 -5.31 -6.53
C VAL A 130 -13.20 -6.39 -5.97
N ASN A 131 -13.33 -6.70 -4.69
CA ASN A 131 -12.49 -7.68 -3.98
C ASN A 131 -10.99 -7.41 -4.17
N ASP A 132 -10.59 -6.16 -4.14
CA ASP A 132 -9.21 -5.73 -4.41
C ASP A 132 -8.33 -5.93 -3.16
N ALA A 133 -8.06 -7.18 -2.84
CA ALA A 133 -7.23 -7.60 -1.72
C ALA A 133 -6.31 -8.74 -2.13
N ALA A 134 -5.08 -8.72 -1.61
CA ALA A 134 -4.10 -9.78 -1.76
C ALA A 134 -3.29 -9.96 -0.48
N VAL A 135 -2.77 -11.16 -0.27
CA VAL A 135 -1.86 -11.48 0.84
C VAL A 135 -0.52 -11.92 0.26
N VAL A 136 0.52 -11.18 0.61
CA VAL A 136 1.92 -11.49 0.30
C VAL A 136 2.52 -12.27 1.46
N THR A 137 3.20 -13.38 1.15
CA THR A 137 3.87 -14.22 2.16
C THR A 137 5.37 -13.98 2.08
N LEU A 138 5.99 -13.70 3.21
CA LEU A 138 7.42 -13.48 3.35
C LEU A 138 8.10 -14.76 3.87
N PRO A 139 9.34 -15.04 3.45
CA PRO A 139 10.09 -16.23 3.91
C PRO A 139 10.57 -16.13 5.36
N GLY A 140 10.56 -14.90 5.93
CA GLY A 140 10.96 -14.60 7.30
C GLY A 140 10.18 -13.41 7.84
N GLY A 141 10.25 -13.19 9.15
CA GLY A 141 9.53 -12.11 9.82
C GLY A 141 10.13 -10.73 9.54
N MET A 142 9.28 -9.76 9.22
CA MET A 142 9.64 -8.35 9.29
C MET A 142 9.70 -7.91 10.76
N PRO A 143 10.63 -7.00 11.11
CA PRO A 143 10.78 -6.53 12.49
C PRO A 143 9.69 -5.56 12.93
N ASN A 144 8.85 -5.10 12.01
CA ASN A 144 7.76 -4.16 12.24
C ASN A 144 6.66 -4.78 13.11
N PRO A 145 5.91 -3.97 13.87
CA PRO A 145 4.69 -4.43 14.54
C PRO A 145 3.63 -4.88 13.53
N THR A 146 2.62 -5.59 14.00
CA THR A 146 1.45 -6.02 13.22
C THR A 146 0.24 -5.18 13.59
N MET A 147 -0.73 -5.07 12.68
CA MET A 147 -2.03 -4.43 12.93
C MET A 147 -3.15 -5.47 12.83
N PRO A 148 -4.05 -5.56 13.82
CA PRO A 148 -5.20 -6.45 13.76
C PRO A 148 -6.23 -5.97 12.72
N LEU A 149 -7.13 -6.86 12.31
CA LEU A 149 -8.35 -6.50 11.62
C LEU A 149 -9.38 -5.98 12.63
N LEU A 150 -10.06 -4.89 12.31
CA LEU A 150 -11.20 -4.43 13.12
C LEU A 150 -12.45 -5.12 12.63
N VAL A 151 -12.96 -6.09 13.40
CA VAL A 151 -14.16 -6.87 13.05
C VAL A 151 -15.33 -6.63 13.98
N SER A 152 -15.07 -6.18 15.22
CA SER A 152 -16.11 -5.99 16.25
C SER A 152 -17.02 -4.79 16.01
N GLN A 153 -16.56 -3.81 15.21
CA GLN A 153 -17.31 -2.58 14.94
C GLN A 153 -17.31 -2.26 13.44
N PRO A 154 -18.38 -2.58 12.69
CA PRO A 154 -18.52 -2.21 11.30
C PRO A 154 -18.32 -0.72 11.06
N SER A 155 -17.69 -0.37 9.95
CA SER A 155 -17.57 1.01 9.52
C SER A 155 -18.92 1.57 9.09
N SER A 156 -19.12 2.87 9.31
CA SER A 156 -20.32 3.60 8.92
C SER A 156 -19.96 4.97 8.36
N VAL A 157 -20.84 5.56 7.59
CA VAL A 157 -20.72 6.96 7.14
C VAL A 157 -20.57 7.86 8.37
N GLY A 158 -19.65 8.83 8.28
CA GLY A 158 -19.30 9.74 9.36
C GLY A 158 -18.17 9.23 10.27
N HIS A 159 -17.78 7.95 10.19
CA HIS A 159 -16.62 7.48 10.95
C HIS A 159 -15.33 8.09 10.41
N GLU A 160 -14.49 8.52 11.34
CA GLU A 160 -13.12 8.93 11.03
C GLU A 160 -12.22 7.71 10.82
N VAL A 161 -11.34 7.81 9.83
CA VAL A 161 -10.36 6.79 9.48
C VAL A 161 -9.00 7.44 9.28
N PHE A 162 -7.96 6.68 9.58
CA PHE A 162 -6.59 7.00 9.22
C PHE A 162 -6.22 6.31 7.93
N LEU A 163 -5.37 6.94 7.14
CA LEU A 163 -4.81 6.46 5.88
C LEU A 163 -3.30 6.39 6.04
N SER A 164 -2.67 5.32 5.57
CA SER A 164 -1.21 5.25 5.57
C SER A 164 -0.68 4.60 4.30
N GLY A 165 0.42 5.15 3.78
CA GLY A 165 1.07 4.61 2.60
C GLY A 165 2.44 5.21 2.32
N TRP A 166 3.13 4.60 1.38
CA TRP A 166 4.47 4.96 0.90
C TRP A 166 4.42 5.68 -0.46
N GLY A 167 3.25 6.16 -0.83
CA GLY A 167 3.02 6.83 -2.09
C GLY A 167 3.70 8.19 -2.20
N GLY A 168 3.58 8.77 -3.39
CA GLY A 168 4.13 10.08 -3.71
C GLY A 168 5.64 10.10 -3.97
N PRO A 169 6.17 11.27 -4.35
CA PRO A 169 7.57 11.44 -4.68
C PRO A 169 8.43 11.33 -3.41
N GLY A 170 9.37 10.43 -3.36
CA GLY A 170 10.33 10.27 -2.27
C GLY A 170 10.08 9.07 -1.36
N PHE A 171 9.01 8.30 -1.57
CA PHE A 171 8.78 7.02 -0.87
C PHE A 171 8.98 7.09 0.64
N GLU A 172 8.44 8.10 1.27
CA GLU A 172 8.41 8.22 2.72
C GLU A 172 7.03 7.79 3.20
N LEU A 173 6.97 7.08 4.29
CA LEU A 173 5.71 6.72 4.90
C LEU A 173 4.98 7.96 5.41
N ALA A 174 3.76 8.14 4.97
CA ALA A 174 2.88 9.21 5.45
C ALA A 174 1.61 8.65 6.08
N VAL A 175 1.03 9.44 6.99
CA VAL A 175 -0.25 9.18 7.64
C VAL A 175 -1.15 10.40 7.47
N GLY A 176 -2.39 10.16 7.11
CA GLY A 176 -3.44 11.16 7.06
C GLY A 176 -4.73 10.66 7.69
N TYR A 177 -5.76 11.48 7.68
CA TYR A 177 -7.08 11.08 8.16
C TYR A 177 -8.19 11.68 7.31
N ALA A 178 -9.33 10.99 7.29
CA ALA A 178 -10.52 11.38 6.55
C ALA A 178 -11.80 10.92 7.27
N SER A 179 -12.94 11.44 6.85
CA SER A 179 -14.26 10.95 7.26
C SER A 179 -14.91 10.18 6.13
N LEU A 180 -15.42 8.98 6.42
CA LEU A 180 -16.13 8.17 5.45
C LEU A 180 -17.45 8.82 5.04
N THR A 181 -17.68 8.96 3.74
CA THR A 181 -18.97 9.41 3.16
C THR A 181 -19.69 8.29 2.42
N MET A 182 -19.04 7.13 2.28
CA MET A 182 -19.59 5.95 1.65
C MET A 182 -19.11 4.69 2.35
N VAL A 183 -20.03 3.76 2.60
CA VAL A 183 -19.75 2.40 3.08
C VAL A 183 -20.71 1.43 2.40
N ASN A 184 -20.18 0.38 1.81
CA ASN A 184 -20.95 -0.75 1.28
C ASN A 184 -20.11 -2.04 1.41
N GLU A 185 -20.63 -3.17 0.96
CA GLU A 185 -19.96 -4.47 1.05
C GLU A 185 -18.55 -4.47 0.46
N ASN A 186 -18.35 -3.83 -0.68
CA ASN A 186 -17.07 -3.83 -1.40
C ASN A 186 -16.14 -2.69 -1.00
N HIS A 187 -16.70 -1.53 -0.63
CA HIS A 187 -15.91 -0.31 -0.45
C HIS A 187 -16.32 0.47 0.80
N VAL A 188 -15.32 1.07 1.40
CA VAL A 188 -15.45 2.30 2.19
C VAL A 188 -14.81 3.43 1.39
N GLY A 189 -15.24 4.68 1.57
CA GLY A 189 -14.69 5.77 0.76
C GLY A 189 -15.19 7.15 1.13
N PHE A 190 -14.63 8.14 0.46
CA PHE A 190 -15.01 9.55 0.59
C PHE A 190 -14.71 10.32 -0.68
N THR A 191 -15.22 11.57 -0.77
CA THR A 191 -14.79 12.55 -1.77
C THR A 191 -13.86 13.55 -1.11
N PHE A 192 -12.68 13.73 -1.66
CA PHE A 192 -11.68 14.66 -1.15
C PHE A 192 -12.10 16.12 -1.39
N THR A 193 -12.22 16.88 -0.33
CA THR A 193 -12.67 18.30 -0.37
C THR A 193 -11.52 19.29 -0.20
N GLY A 194 -10.28 18.81 -0.08
CA GLY A 194 -9.11 19.64 0.21
C GLY A 194 -8.89 19.94 1.69
N LYS A 195 -9.81 19.58 2.58
CA LYS A 195 -9.74 19.89 4.02
C LYS A 195 -9.07 18.81 4.86
N LEU A 196 -9.27 17.54 4.50
CA LEU A 196 -8.69 16.38 5.17
C LEU A 196 -7.62 15.77 4.26
N SER A 197 -7.24 14.53 4.52
CA SER A 197 -6.22 13.84 3.71
C SER A 197 -6.81 13.05 2.56
N ASN A 198 -6.00 12.76 1.54
CA ASN A 198 -6.35 11.88 0.43
C ASN A 198 -5.20 10.92 0.10
N ALA A 199 -5.52 9.72 -0.38
CA ALA A 199 -4.55 8.74 -0.86
C ALA A 199 -4.11 9.07 -2.30
N CYS A 200 -2.86 8.76 -2.62
CA CYS A 200 -2.23 9.08 -3.90
C CYS A 200 -1.61 7.84 -4.56
N ALA A 201 -1.02 8.01 -5.74
CA ALA A 201 -0.28 6.95 -6.41
C ALA A 201 0.86 6.42 -5.52
N GLY A 202 0.95 5.09 -5.36
CA GLY A 202 1.88 4.40 -4.47
C GLY A 202 1.33 4.09 -3.07
N ASP A 203 0.22 4.74 -2.64
CA ASP A 203 -0.50 4.36 -1.41
C ASP A 203 -1.37 3.11 -1.62
N SER A 204 -1.55 2.66 -2.85
CA SER A 204 -2.28 1.44 -3.23
C SER A 204 -1.93 0.27 -2.32
N GLY A 205 -2.94 -0.38 -1.74
CA GLY A 205 -2.80 -1.48 -0.79
C GLY A 205 -2.42 -1.08 0.64
N GLY A 206 -2.13 0.21 0.89
CA GLY A 206 -1.90 0.74 2.23
C GLY A 206 -3.17 0.68 3.09
N PRO A 207 -3.03 0.54 4.42
CA PRO A 207 -4.17 0.36 5.29
C PRO A 207 -4.98 1.64 5.47
N VAL A 208 -6.29 1.45 5.51
CA VAL A 208 -7.26 2.35 6.12
C VAL A 208 -7.64 1.72 7.46
N TYR A 209 -7.53 2.45 8.54
CA TYR A 209 -7.72 1.90 9.88
C TYR A 209 -8.46 2.86 10.82
N ARG A 210 -9.05 2.31 11.86
CA ARG A 210 -9.77 3.06 12.90
C ARG A 210 -9.22 2.74 14.28
N ALA A 211 -9.32 3.69 15.17
CA ALA A 211 -9.05 3.49 16.59
C ALA A 211 -10.34 3.16 17.34
N VAL A 212 -10.35 2.05 18.07
CA VAL A 212 -11.47 1.60 18.90
C VAL A 212 -10.91 1.11 20.23
N GLY A 213 -11.38 1.66 21.35
CA GLY A 213 -10.92 1.28 22.68
C GLY A 213 -9.40 1.44 22.88
N GLY A 214 -8.79 2.45 22.25
CA GLY A 214 -7.34 2.68 22.29
C GLY A 214 -6.49 1.75 21.40
N ARG A 215 -7.12 0.84 20.65
CA ARG A 215 -6.45 -0.06 19.69
C ARG A 215 -6.79 0.34 18.26
N GLN A 216 -5.82 0.20 17.37
CA GLN A 216 -6.01 0.44 15.94
C GLN A 216 -6.28 -0.89 15.23
N GLY A 217 -7.20 -0.87 14.26
CA GLY A 217 -7.49 -2.04 13.43
C GLY A 217 -7.85 -1.66 12.01
N VAL A 218 -7.44 -2.50 11.05
CA VAL A 218 -7.66 -2.32 9.62
C VAL A 218 -9.14 -2.45 9.30
N VAL A 219 -9.67 -1.50 8.54
CA VAL A 219 -11.06 -1.51 8.02
C VAL A 219 -11.10 -1.41 6.50
N GLY A 220 -9.98 -1.11 5.85
CA GLY A 220 -9.92 -1.03 4.40
C GLY A 220 -8.50 -0.99 3.87
N LEU A 221 -8.39 -1.06 2.52
CA LEU A 221 -7.14 -0.95 1.77
C LEU A 221 -7.29 0.09 0.67
N THR A 222 -6.30 0.94 0.48
CA THR A 222 -6.27 1.89 -0.63
C THR A 222 -6.37 1.14 -1.97
N SER A 223 -7.39 1.45 -2.76
CA SER A 223 -7.74 0.69 -3.97
C SER A 223 -7.75 1.55 -5.23
N SER A 224 -8.62 2.55 -5.32
CA SER A 224 -8.76 3.37 -6.51
C SER A 224 -9.26 4.77 -6.20
N GLY A 225 -9.03 5.69 -7.13
CA GLY A 225 -9.57 7.04 -7.13
C GLY A 225 -10.14 7.39 -8.50
N THR A 226 -10.89 8.47 -8.58
CA THR A 226 -11.44 9.02 -9.83
C THR A 226 -10.52 10.06 -10.46
N ALA A 227 -9.58 10.62 -9.71
CA ALA A 227 -8.57 11.56 -10.17
C ALA A 227 -7.17 10.96 -10.04
N THR A 228 -6.30 11.24 -11.02
CA THR A 228 -4.93 10.69 -11.06
C THR A 228 -3.96 11.39 -10.12
N ASN A 229 -4.28 12.58 -9.64
CA ASN A 229 -3.36 13.46 -8.92
C ASN A 229 -3.79 13.76 -7.47
N CYS A 230 -4.70 12.99 -6.88
CA CYS A 230 -5.20 13.20 -5.51
C CYS A 230 -5.82 14.60 -5.31
N GLU A 231 -6.42 15.17 -6.33
CA GLU A 231 -6.94 16.54 -6.34
C GLU A 231 -8.28 16.64 -5.63
N VAL A 232 -8.66 17.88 -5.30
CA VAL A 232 -10.01 18.17 -4.78
C VAL A 232 -11.08 17.68 -5.76
N GLY A 233 -12.07 16.97 -5.25
CA GLY A 233 -13.09 16.29 -6.04
C GLY A 233 -12.80 14.82 -6.31
N ASP A 234 -11.58 14.34 -6.03
CA ASP A 234 -11.27 12.91 -6.13
C ASP A 234 -12.18 12.09 -5.21
N ARG A 235 -12.73 11.02 -5.77
CA ARG A 235 -13.50 10.03 -5.03
C ARG A 235 -12.59 8.85 -4.73
N SER A 236 -12.07 8.82 -3.52
CA SER A 236 -11.19 7.75 -3.06
C SER A 236 -12.01 6.55 -2.58
N LEU A 237 -11.70 5.40 -3.15
CA LEU A 237 -12.30 4.11 -2.84
C LEU A 237 -11.26 3.20 -2.19
N PHE A 238 -11.66 2.61 -1.08
CA PHE A 238 -10.87 1.65 -0.32
C PHE A 238 -11.62 0.33 -0.27
N THR A 239 -10.92 -0.78 -0.51
CA THR A 239 -11.51 -2.12 -0.37
C THR A 239 -11.98 -2.31 1.06
N ASN A 240 -13.24 -2.65 1.27
CA ASN A 240 -13.80 -2.89 2.61
C ASN A 240 -13.31 -4.24 3.14
N THR A 241 -12.37 -4.23 4.09
CA THR A 241 -11.85 -5.46 4.71
C THR A 241 -12.83 -6.10 5.71
N GLN A 242 -13.90 -5.40 6.06
CA GLN A 242 -14.99 -5.90 6.91
C GLN A 242 -16.11 -6.56 6.10
N GLY A 243 -16.12 -6.40 4.75
CA GLY A 243 -17.04 -7.09 3.86
C GLY A 243 -16.79 -8.60 3.87
N ALA A 244 -17.87 -9.39 3.86
CA ALA A 244 -17.83 -10.84 4.09
C ALA A 244 -16.88 -11.57 3.14
N SER A 245 -16.89 -11.20 1.85
CA SER A 245 -16.03 -11.79 0.82
C SER A 245 -14.55 -11.56 1.12
N VAL A 246 -14.17 -10.32 1.34
CA VAL A 246 -12.76 -9.92 1.58
C VAL A 246 -12.29 -10.42 2.93
N LEU A 247 -13.10 -10.29 3.99
CA LEU A 247 -12.75 -10.80 5.32
C LEU A 247 -12.54 -12.31 5.33
N GLY A 248 -13.40 -13.07 4.66
CA GLY A 248 -13.27 -14.52 4.52
C GLY A 248 -11.97 -14.91 3.79
N PHE A 249 -11.64 -14.19 2.73
CA PHE A 249 -10.37 -14.36 2.02
C PHE A 249 -9.16 -14.09 2.93
N ILE A 250 -9.14 -12.94 3.64
CA ILE A 250 -8.04 -12.59 4.53
C ILE A 250 -7.83 -13.66 5.60
N ARG A 251 -8.90 -14.12 6.26
CA ARG A 251 -8.86 -15.19 7.26
C ARG A 251 -8.27 -16.48 6.71
N SER A 252 -8.57 -16.83 5.46
CA SER A 252 -8.05 -18.04 4.81
C SER A 252 -6.56 -17.94 4.48
N GLN A 253 -6.07 -16.74 4.11
CA GLN A 253 -4.67 -16.54 3.68
C GLN A 253 -3.74 -16.10 4.81
N ALA A 254 -4.28 -15.54 5.88
CA ALA A 254 -3.56 -15.09 7.06
C ALA A 254 -4.24 -15.56 8.37
N PRO A 255 -4.35 -16.88 8.61
CA PRO A 255 -5.12 -17.43 9.75
C PRO A 255 -4.58 -17.01 11.12
N GLY A 256 -3.34 -16.49 11.19
CA GLY A 256 -2.74 -15.96 12.42
C GLY A 256 -2.94 -14.46 12.62
N ALA A 257 -3.70 -13.79 11.77
CA ALA A 257 -4.01 -12.37 11.93
C ALA A 257 -4.86 -12.13 13.18
N ALA A 258 -4.47 -11.17 13.99
CA ALA A 258 -5.26 -10.76 15.15
C ALA A 258 -6.53 -10.01 14.70
N GLU A 259 -7.59 -10.14 15.49
CA GLU A 259 -8.86 -9.42 15.29
C GLU A 259 -9.23 -8.66 16.58
N ILE A 260 -9.91 -7.52 16.41
CA ILE A 260 -10.42 -6.68 17.51
C ILE A 260 -11.85 -6.23 17.24
#